data_706ea4107379f4b16980d11f585b67be
#
_entry.id   706ea4107379f4b16980d11f585b67be
#
_cell.length_a   1.000
_cell.length_b   1.000
_cell.length_c   1.000
_cell.angle_alpha   90.00
_cell.angle_beta   90.00
_cell.angle_gamma   90.00
#
_symmetry.space_group_name_H-M   'P 1'
#
loop_
_entity.id
_entity.type
_entity.pdbx_description
1 polymer ?
#
loop_
_entity_poly.entity_id
_entity_poly.type
_entity_poly.pdbx_seq_one_letter_code
_entity_poly.pdbx_strand_id
1 'polypeptide(L)'
;STNFKMYPTENAVQTTVTDKIYSNGFIIRDENMIQNNTSGVLSYTVHDGDEVKAGGEIAKSYANDDDAASQSKISALQEQLSDLQTLQKTSTAGNIGIDTINNNINNNIISQIRSINDGDLANIDNVTNNLLYSINQRQIYTGKATNFNDRISELQAEIATLEGKTGKSTGNITTEKSGCFL
;
A
#
# COMPACT_ATOMS: atom_id res chain seq x y z
N SER A 1 -12.87 39.32 29.54
CA SER A 1 -13.36 37.95 29.69
C SER A 1 -13.17 37.22 28.40
N THR A 2 -12.01 36.55 28.25
CA THR A 2 -11.66 35.75 27.07
C THR A 2 -12.11 34.35 27.35
N ASN A 3 -13.20 33.92 26.69
CA ASN A 3 -13.65 32.53 26.73
C ASN A 3 -12.68 31.67 25.94
N PHE A 4 -11.78 31.01 26.64
CA PHE A 4 -10.99 29.93 26.09
C PHE A 4 -11.90 28.69 25.97
N LYS A 5 -12.36 28.40 24.78
CA LYS A 5 -12.99 27.12 24.48
C LYS A 5 -11.86 26.09 24.39
N MET A 6 -11.63 25.35 25.46
CA MET A 6 -10.85 24.12 25.41
C MET A 6 -11.58 23.14 24.49
N TYR A 7 -11.03 22.92 23.33
CA TYR A 7 -11.34 21.72 22.59
C TYR A 7 -10.69 20.56 23.36
N PRO A 8 -11.39 19.47 23.65
CA PRO A 8 -10.72 18.30 24.19
C PRO A 8 -9.74 17.82 23.13
N THR A 9 -8.47 18.06 23.37
CA THR A 9 -7.43 17.29 22.71
C THR A 9 -7.65 15.86 23.16
N GLU A 10 -8.25 15.04 22.33
CA GLU A 10 -8.14 13.60 22.50
C GLU A 10 -6.65 13.31 22.57
N ASN A 11 -6.22 12.76 23.69
CA ASN A 11 -4.89 12.24 23.84
C ASN A 11 -4.65 11.35 22.63
N ALA A 12 -3.65 11.69 21.83
CA ALA A 12 -3.11 10.77 20.86
C ALA A 12 -2.63 9.56 21.67
N VAL A 13 -3.52 8.61 21.84
CA VAL A 13 -3.12 7.28 22.30
C VAL A 13 -2.09 6.86 21.28
N GLN A 14 -0.93 6.47 21.75
CA GLN A 14 0.08 5.83 20.92
C GLN A 14 -0.53 4.53 20.39
N THR A 15 -1.33 4.67 19.36
CA THR A 15 -1.90 3.56 18.64
C THR A 15 -0.81 3.06 17.72
N THR A 16 -0.45 1.81 17.86
CA THR A 16 0.24 1.10 16.79
C THR A 16 -0.47 1.43 15.48
N VAL A 17 0.28 1.63 14.40
CA VAL A 17 -0.14 2.08 13.05
C VAL A 17 -1.42 1.40 12.50
N THR A 18 -1.94 0.46 13.22
CA THR A 18 -2.96 -0.50 12.85
C THR A 18 -4.35 -0.19 13.34
N ASP A 19 -4.52 0.88 14.12
CA ASP A 19 -5.69 0.97 14.97
C ASP A 19 -6.80 1.91 14.47
N LYS A 20 -6.66 2.51 13.26
CA LYS A 20 -7.64 3.50 12.82
C LYS A 20 -8.06 3.35 11.37
N ILE A 21 -9.32 3.06 11.15
CA ILE A 21 -9.99 3.12 9.85
C ILE A 21 -11.06 4.22 9.91
N TYR A 22 -11.11 5.11 8.92
CA TYR A 22 -12.06 6.22 8.85
C TYR A 22 -13.19 5.94 7.86
N SER A 23 -14.41 6.31 8.25
CA SER A 23 -15.57 6.39 7.36
C SER A 23 -16.34 7.68 7.66
N ASN A 24 -16.48 8.59 6.68
CA ASN A 24 -17.21 9.85 6.83
C ASN A 24 -16.84 10.62 8.12
N GLY A 25 -15.56 10.73 8.44
CA GLY A 25 -15.06 11.31 9.66
C GLY A 25 -15.13 10.38 10.89
N PHE A 26 -15.44 9.11 10.69
CA PHE A 26 -15.51 8.09 11.73
C PHE A 26 -14.21 7.27 11.76
N ILE A 27 -13.60 7.16 12.96
CA ILE A 27 -12.40 6.34 13.17
C ILE A 27 -12.83 4.92 13.53
N ILE A 28 -12.41 3.92 12.75
CA ILE A 28 -12.60 2.51 13.12
C ILE A 28 -11.42 2.09 14.00
N ARG A 29 -11.71 1.72 15.26
CA ARG A 29 -10.74 1.22 16.23
C ARG A 29 -10.70 -0.30 16.20
N ASP A 30 -9.71 -0.89 16.90
CA ASP A 30 -9.54 -2.35 17.05
C ASP A 30 -10.83 -3.08 17.46
N GLU A 31 -11.65 -2.48 18.30
CA GLU A 31 -12.94 -3.02 18.73
C GLU A 31 -13.97 -3.22 17.59
N ASN A 32 -13.75 -2.60 16.44
CA ASN A 32 -14.58 -2.75 15.25
C ASN A 32 -14.00 -3.78 14.25
N MET A 33 -12.93 -4.46 14.61
CA MET A 33 -12.32 -5.49 13.80
C MET A 33 -12.74 -6.87 14.25
N ILE A 34 -13.16 -7.69 13.29
CA ILE A 34 -13.49 -9.09 13.54
C ILE A 34 -12.26 -9.93 13.18
N GLN A 35 -11.72 -10.60 14.19
CA GLN A 35 -10.58 -11.50 14.01
C GLN A 35 -11.07 -12.92 13.73
N ASN A 36 -10.78 -13.41 12.54
CA ASN A 36 -11.03 -14.78 12.15
C ASN A 36 -9.72 -15.57 12.22
N ASN A 37 -9.52 -16.30 13.32
CA ASN A 37 -8.33 -17.12 13.57
C ASN A 37 -7.05 -16.28 13.78
N THR A 38 -6.74 -15.94 15.01
CA THR A 38 -5.82 -14.86 15.41
C THR A 38 -4.46 -15.29 15.93
N SER A 39 -4.04 -16.51 15.67
CA SER A 39 -2.68 -16.92 16.02
C SER A 39 -1.70 -16.45 14.95
N GLY A 40 -0.66 -15.69 15.36
CA GLY A 40 0.44 -15.34 14.48
C GLY A 40 0.63 -13.85 14.25
N VAL A 41 1.36 -13.53 13.20
CA VAL A 41 1.77 -12.18 12.81
C VAL A 41 0.81 -11.63 11.77
N LEU A 42 0.45 -10.35 11.88
CA LEU A 42 -0.44 -9.68 10.96
C LEU A 42 0.33 -9.03 9.80
N SER A 43 -0.22 -9.17 8.60
CA SER A 43 0.18 -8.41 7.41
C SER A 43 -1.03 -7.67 6.85
N TYR A 44 -0.93 -6.34 6.76
CA TYR A 44 -2.03 -5.51 6.28
C TYR A 44 -2.19 -5.62 4.77
N THR A 45 -3.44 -5.79 4.32
CA THR A 45 -3.82 -5.91 2.91
C THR A 45 -4.35 -4.59 2.33
N VAL A 46 -4.44 -3.57 3.17
CA VAL A 46 -4.88 -2.21 2.81
C VAL A 46 -3.77 -1.21 3.06
N HIS A 47 -3.84 -0.09 2.35
CA HIS A 47 -2.90 1.03 2.47
C HIS A 47 -3.58 2.23 3.10
N ASP A 48 -2.78 3.16 3.63
CA ASP A 48 -3.27 4.43 4.16
C ASP A 48 -4.12 5.16 3.13
N GLY A 49 -5.31 5.57 3.53
CA GLY A 49 -6.27 6.24 2.67
C GLY A 49 -7.22 5.31 1.92
N ASP A 50 -7.03 3.99 1.98
CA ASP A 50 -7.94 3.05 1.33
C ASP A 50 -9.32 3.07 2.00
N GLU A 51 -10.36 3.07 1.17
CA GLU A 51 -11.72 2.86 1.63
C GLU A 51 -12.01 1.37 1.79
N VAL A 52 -12.51 0.99 2.95
CA VAL A 52 -12.89 -0.38 3.27
C VAL A 52 -14.37 -0.45 3.57
N LYS A 53 -15.08 -1.37 2.93
CA LYS A 53 -16.49 -1.63 3.21
C LYS A 53 -16.64 -2.50 4.46
N ALA A 54 -17.79 -2.40 5.11
CA ALA A 54 -18.15 -3.31 6.20
C ALA A 54 -17.99 -4.77 5.75
N GLY A 55 -17.33 -5.57 6.58
CA GLY A 55 -16.97 -6.96 6.26
C GLY A 55 -15.73 -7.10 5.35
N GLY A 56 -15.12 -5.99 4.93
CA GLY A 56 -13.91 -5.99 4.11
C GLY A 56 -12.68 -6.47 4.88
N GLU A 57 -11.79 -7.18 4.19
CA GLU A 57 -10.52 -7.62 4.73
C GLU A 57 -9.55 -6.45 4.87
N ILE A 58 -8.85 -6.35 6.00
CA ILE A 58 -7.82 -5.34 6.26
C ILE A 58 -6.45 -5.94 6.52
N ALA A 59 -6.39 -7.17 6.98
CA ALA A 59 -5.14 -7.87 7.27
C ALA A 59 -5.31 -9.38 7.14
N LYS A 60 -4.18 -10.05 6.96
CA LYS A 60 -4.06 -11.51 7.06
C LYS A 60 -3.09 -11.86 8.18
N SER A 61 -3.32 -12.98 8.84
CA SER A 61 -2.39 -13.54 9.81
C SER A 61 -1.51 -14.62 9.18
N TYR A 62 -0.27 -14.70 9.64
CA TYR A 62 0.72 -15.69 9.21
C TYR A 62 1.37 -16.33 10.43
N ALA A 63 1.94 -17.53 10.27
CA ALA A 63 2.55 -18.27 11.35
C ALA A 63 3.78 -17.57 11.94
N ASN A 64 4.50 -16.77 11.16
CA ASN A 64 5.73 -16.10 11.54
C ASN A 64 5.97 -14.81 10.75
N ASP A 65 6.95 -14.02 11.20
CA ASP A 65 7.34 -12.75 10.59
C ASP A 65 7.86 -12.92 9.16
N ASP A 66 8.58 -14.00 8.86
CA ASP A 66 9.14 -14.24 7.53
C ASP A 66 8.05 -14.45 6.50
N ASP A 67 7.02 -15.21 6.84
CA ASP A 67 5.86 -15.42 5.96
C ASP A 67 5.08 -14.12 5.75
N ALA A 68 4.87 -13.33 6.82
CA ALA A 68 4.21 -12.04 6.72
C ALA A 68 5.00 -11.05 5.84
N ALA A 69 6.32 -10.96 6.03
CA ALA A 69 7.18 -10.10 5.23
C ALA A 69 7.23 -10.54 3.76
N SER A 70 7.33 -11.85 3.51
CA SER A 70 7.33 -12.42 2.16
C SER A 70 6.01 -12.16 1.45
N GLN A 71 4.88 -12.25 2.15
CA GLN A 71 3.58 -11.95 1.56
C GLN A 71 3.42 -10.47 1.23
N SER A 72 3.92 -9.57 2.07
CA SER A 72 3.96 -8.14 1.76
C SER A 72 4.80 -7.86 0.52
N LYS A 73 5.93 -8.53 0.39
CA LYS A 73 6.80 -8.46 -0.80
C LYS A 73 6.08 -8.96 -2.06
N ILE A 74 5.40 -10.10 -1.97
CA ILE A 74 4.59 -10.65 -3.06
C ILE A 74 3.53 -9.64 -3.49
N SER A 75 2.80 -9.05 -2.57
CA SER A 75 1.77 -8.05 -2.86
C SER A 75 2.33 -6.82 -3.57
N ALA A 76 3.47 -6.31 -3.12
CA ALA A 76 4.15 -5.17 -3.75
C ALA A 76 4.60 -5.51 -5.19
N LEU A 77 5.15 -6.70 -5.41
CA LEU A 77 5.56 -7.15 -6.73
C LEU A 77 4.36 -7.39 -7.67
N GLN A 78 3.26 -7.90 -7.15
CA GLN A 78 2.02 -8.07 -7.91
C GLN A 78 1.45 -6.73 -8.37
N GLU A 79 1.47 -5.70 -7.51
CA GLU A 79 1.07 -4.35 -7.87
C GLU A 79 1.99 -3.76 -8.95
N GLN A 80 3.30 -3.91 -8.81
CA GLN A 80 4.28 -3.49 -9.80
C GLN A 80 4.05 -4.18 -11.15
N LEU A 81 3.78 -5.48 -11.15
CA LEU A 81 3.47 -6.25 -12.35
C LEU A 81 2.19 -5.73 -13.02
N SER A 82 1.14 -5.51 -12.25
CA SER A 82 -0.14 -4.97 -12.75
C SER A 82 0.06 -3.59 -13.39
N ASP A 83 0.83 -2.72 -12.77
CA ASP A 83 1.12 -1.38 -13.28
C ASP A 83 1.88 -1.43 -14.61
N LEU A 84 2.89 -2.29 -14.73
CA LEU A 84 3.62 -2.47 -16.00
C LEU A 84 2.74 -3.01 -17.11
N GLN A 85 1.88 -3.98 -16.81
CA GLN A 85 0.94 -4.54 -17.77
C GLN A 85 -0.08 -3.48 -18.23
N THR A 86 -0.53 -2.62 -17.32
CA THR A 86 -1.45 -1.52 -17.63
C THR A 86 -0.77 -0.50 -18.55
N LEU A 87 0.45 -0.08 -18.24
CA LEU A 87 1.21 0.85 -19.08
C LEU A 87 1.45 0.29 -20.48
N GLN A 88 1.76 -1.01 -20.59
CA GLN A 88 2.01 -1.66 -21.86
C GLN A 88 0.74 -1.74 -22.74
N LYS A 89 -0.43 -1.94 -22.12
CA LYS A 89 -1.71 -2.03 -22.85
C LYS A 89 -2.24 -0.68 -23.31
N THR A 90 -2.09 0.34 -22.50
CA THR A 90 -2.82 1.60 -22.71
C THR A 90 -2.10 2.60 -23.59
N SER A 91 -0.80 2.46 -23.82
CA SER A 91 0.01 3.46 -24.55
C SER A 91 -0.25 4.90 -24.07
N THR A 92 -0.72 5.06 -22.85
CA THR A 92 -1.31 6.30 -22.31
C THR A 92 -0.29 7.37 -21.97
N ALA A 93 0.97 7.12 -22.24
CA ALA A 93 1.98 8.17 -22.15
C ALA A 93 1.62 9.42 -22.96
N GLY A 94 0.75 9.29 -23.96
CA GLY A 94 0.35 10.40 -24.82
C GLY A 94 -0.59 11.45 -24.21
N ASN A 95 -1.23 11.16 -23.08
CA ASN A 95 -2.22 12.06 -22.49
C ASN A 95 -1.71 12.89 -21.30
N ILE A 96 -0.51 12.60 -20.80
CA ILE A 96 0.11 13.31 -19.68
C ILE A 96 1.38 13.96 -20.18
N GLY A 97 1.54 15.28 -19.94
CA GLY A 97 2.74 16.01 -20.32
C GLY A 97 3.97 15.57 -19.53
N ILE A 98 5.15 15.70 -20.15
CA ILE A 98 6.44 15.33 -19.50
C ILE A 98 6.67 16.08 -18.18
N ASP A 99 6.22 17.31 -18.07
CA ASP A 99 6.35 18.09 -16.84
C ASP A 99 5.54 17.50 -15.69
N THR A 100 4.33 17.02 -15.97
CA THR A 100 3.50 16.31 -14.98
C THR A 100 4.17 15.00 -14.55
N ILE A 101 4.72 14.24 -15.47
CA ILE A 101 5.45 13.00 -15.17
C ILE A 101 6.66 13.28 -14.29
N ASN A 102 7.46 14.30 -14.63
CA ASN A 102 8.62 14.69 -13.83
C ASN A 102 8.24 15.19 -12.44
N ASN A 103 7.14 15.94 -12.32
CA ASN A 103 6.61 16.38 -11.02
C ASN A 103 6.17 15.18 -10.18
N ASN A 104 5.52 14.19 -10.78
CA ASN A 104 5.14 12.95 -10.08
C ASN A 104 6.37 12.19 -9.59
N ILE A 105 7.42 12.08 -10.40
CA ILE A 105 8.68 11.46 -9.99
C ILE A 105 9.29 12.19 -8.79
N ASN A 106 9.39 13.51 -8.85
CA ASN A 106 9.95 14.31 -7.77
C ASN A 106 9.14 14.20 -6.47
N ASN A 107 7.81 14.27 -6.57
CA ASN A 107 6.91 14.13 -5.42
C ASN A 107 7.02 12.74 -4.78
N ASN A 108 7.13 11.68 -5.58
CA ASN A 108 7.30 10.33 -5.09
C ASN A 108 8.67 10.12 -4.42
N ILE A 109 9.73 10.73 -4.95
CA ILE A 109 11.05 10.72 -4.31
C ILE A 109 10.99 11.39 -2.94
N ILE A 110 10.35 12.58 -2.83
CA ILE A 110 10.19 13.29 -1.57
C ILE A 110 9.39 12.44 -0.57
N SER A 111 8.29 11.82 -1.02
CA SER A 111 7.47 10.94 -0.19
C SER A 111 8.25 9.71 0.30
N GLN A 112 9.10 9.13 -0.54
CA GLN A 112 9.96 8.00 -0.17
C GLN A 112 10.97 8.41 0.91
N ILE A 113 11.61 9.57 0.75
CA ILE A 113 12.55 10.10 1.76
C ILE A 113 11.84 10.33 3.09
N ARG A 114 10.64 10.90 3.09
CA ARG A 114 9.83 11.11 4.30
C ARG A 114 9.49 9.79 4.97
N SER A 115 9.01 8.79 4.21
CA SER A 115 8.68 7.47 4.74
C SER A 115 9.88 6.78 5.38
N ILE A 116 11.07 6.90 4.79
CA ILE A 116 12.31 6.38 5.36
C ILE A 116 12.65 7.10 6.66
N ASN A 117 12.61 8.45 6.68
CA ASN A 117 12.94 9.25 7.86
C ASN A 117 11.97 9.03 9.01
N ASP A 118 10.69 8.83 8.71
CA ASP A 118 9.63 8.61 9.69
C ASP A 118 9.56 7.14 10.15
N GLY A 119 10.32 6.24 9.52
CA GLY A 119 10.28 4.80 9.80
C GLY A 119 8.99 4.12 9.36
N ASP A 120 8.24 4.73 8.45
CA ASP A 120 6.98 4.20 7.90
C ASP A 120 7.28 3.18 6.79
N LEU A 121 7.70 1.99 7.21
CA LEU A 121 8.07 0.91 6.30
C LEU A 121 6.88 0.39 5.47
N ALA A 122 5.67 0.48 6.01
CA ALA A 122 4.47 0.04 5.30
C ALA A 122 4.18 0.91 4.07
N ASN A 123 4.49 2.20 4.13
CA ASN A 123 4.30 3.13 3.02
C ASN A 123 5.44 3.12 1.99
N ILE A 124 6.61 2.59 2.32
CA ILE A 124 7.77 2.57 1.41
C ILE A 124 7.45 1.79 0.14
N ASP A 125 6.87 0.62 0.23
CA ASP A 125 6.53 -0.21 -0.94
C ASP A 125 5.53 0.49 -1.86
N ASN A 126 4.51 1.13 -1.29
CA ASN A 126 3.51 1.90 -2.05
C ASN A 126 4.15 3.07 -2.79
N VAL A 127 4.98 3.85 -2.11
CA VAL A 127 5.68 5.01 -2.71
C VAL A 127 6.68 4.54 -3.76
N THR A 128 7.39 3.44 -3.52
CA THR A 128 8.32 2.86 -4.48
C THR A 128 7.60 2.42 -5.75
N ASN A 129 6.45 1.77 -5.65
CA ASN A 129 5.64 1.37 -6.80
C ASN A 129 5.13 2.59 -7.59
N ASN A 130 4.68 3.64 -6.92
CA ASN A 130 4.26 4.88 -7.56
C ASN A 130 5.43 5.57 -8.31
N LEU A 131 6.61 5.56 -7.71
CA LEU A 131 7.82 6.09 -8.35
C LEU A 131 8.18 5.29 -9.60
N LEU A 132 8.19 3.98 -9.51
CA LEU A 132 8.47 3.08 -10.64
C LEU A 132 7.46 3.26 -11.76
N TYR A 133 6.17 3.39 -11.44
CA TYR A 133 5.14 3.67 -12.43
C TYR A 133 5.44 4.96 -13.19
N SER A 134 5.77 6.03 -12.50
CA SER A 134 6.08 7.33 -13.12
C SER A 134 7.37 7.28 -13.96
N ILE A 135 8.39 6.55 -13.53
CA ILE A 135 9.64 6.35 -14.27
C ILE A 135 9.38 5.56 -15.55
N ASN A 136 8.63 4.47 -15.47
CA ASN A 136 8.26 3.65 -16.62
C ASN A 136 7.39 4.44 -17.62
N GLN A 137 6.47 5.25 -17.12
CA GLN A 137 5.66 6.14 -17.93
C GLN A 137 6.53 7.15 -18.69
N ARG A 138 7.54 7.71 -18.04
CA ARG A 138 8.51 8.60 -18.68
C ARG A 138 9.31 7.90 -19.78
N GLN A 139 9.71 6.64 -19.57
CA GLN A 139 10.43 5.87 -20.57
C GLN A 139 9.60 5.64 -21.83
N ILE A 140 8.31 5.36 -21.69
CA ILE A 140 7.39 5.25 -22.83
C ILE A 140 7.23 6.61 -23.53
N TYR A 141 6.98 7.67 -22.76
CA TYR A 141 6.78 9.02 -23.29
C TYR A 141 7.98 9.52 -24.10
N THR A 142 9.19 9.24 -23.63
CA THR A 142 10.44 9.63 -24.31
C THR A 142 10.88 8.66 -25.39
N GLY A 143 10.12 7.58 -25.62
CA GLY A 143 10.46 6.55 -26.62
C GLY A 143 11.66 5.68 -26.24
N LYS A 144 12.14 5.74 -24.99
CA LYS A 144 13.28 4.92 -24.51
C LYS A 144 12.90 3.47 -24.23
N ALA A 145 11.62 3.20 -24.00
CA ALA A 145 11.09 1.84 -23.89
C ALA A 145 9.81 1.73 -24.72
N THR A 146 9.67 0.61 -25.43
CA THR A 146 8.49 0.28 -26.23
C THR A 146 7.65 -0.83 -25.62
N ASN A 147 8.27 -1.67 -24.80
CA ASN A 147 7.60 -2.72 -24.03
C ASN A 147 8.39 -3.05 -22.76
N PHE A 148 7.74 -3.78 -21.85
CA PHE A 148 8.32 -4.23 -20.59
C PHE A 148 8.27 -5.75 -20.44
N ASN A 149 8.26 -6.50 -21.55
CA ASN A 149 8.08 -7.95 -21.53
C ASN A 149 9.12 -8.67 -20.67
N ASP A 150 10.40 -8.28 -20.75
CA ASP A 150 11.48 -8.89 -19.96
C ASP A 150 11.27 -8.62 -18.48
N ARG A 151 10.94 -7.39 -18.11
CA ARG A 151 10.68 -7.02 -16.71
C ARG A 151 9.43 -7.73 -16.17
N ILE A 152 8.39 -7.83 -16.96
CA ILE A 152 7.17 -8.58 -16.61
C ILE A 152 7.52 -10.05 -16.33
N SER A 153 8.31 -10.67 -17.17
CA SER A 153 8.73 -12.07 -16.98
C SER A 153 9.58 -12.25 -15.72
N GLU A 154 10.49 -11.32 -15.43
CA GLU A 154 11.28 -11.33 -14.21
C GLU A 154 10.40 -11.20 -12.95
N LEU A 155 9.44 -10.29 -12.95
CA LEU A 155 8.51 -10.11 -11.84
C LEU A 155 7.64 -11.36 -11.61
N GLN A 156 7.14 -11.95 -12.68
CA GLN A 156 6.36 -13.19 -12.60
C GLN A 156 7.17 -14.34 -12.01
N ALA A 157 8.43 -14.47 -12.41
CA ALA A 157 9.34 -15.49 -11.88
C ALA A 157 9.69 -15.24 -10.40
N GLU A 158 9.93 -14.00 -10.01
CA GLU A 158 10.20 -13.63 -8.61
C GLU A 158 9.00 -13.90 -7.71
N ILE A 159 7.80 -13.51 -8.14
CA ILE A 159 6.54 -13.79 -7.43
C ILE A 159 6.36 -15.29 -7.24
N ALA A 160 6.50 -16.08 -8.30
CA ALA A 160 6.35 -17.53 -8.23
C ALA A 160 7.35 -18.17 -7.26
N THR A 161 8.60 -17.70 -7.25
CA THR A 161 9.63 -18.17 -6.33
C THR A 161 9.26 -17.87 -4.87
N LEU A 162 8.81 -16.65 -4.59
CA LEU A 162 8.38 -16.26 -3.24
C LEU A 162 7.14 -17.02 -2.79
N GLU A 163 6.14 -17.17 -3.65
CA GLU A 163 4.93 -17.95 -3.35
C GLU A 163 5.25 -19.42 -3.01
N GLY A 164 6.23 -20.01 -3.67
CA GLY A 164 6.69 -21.36 -3.39
C GLY A 164 7.38 -21.54 -2.03
N LYS A 165 7.86 -20.47 -1.42
CA LYS A 165 8.57 -20.47 -0.15
C LYS A 165 7.75 -19.93 1.02
N THR A 166 6.67 -19.20 0.74
CA THR A 166 5.89 -18.49 1.75
C THR A 166 4.77 -19.37 2.25
N GLY A 167 4.65 -19.50 3.57
CA GLY A 167 3.51 -20.16 4.21
C GLY A 167 2.21 -19.43 3.91
N LYS A 168 1.14 -20.20 3.78
CA LYS A 168 -0.19 -19.63 3.56
C LYS A 168 -0.68 -18.87 4.78
N SER A 169 -1.58 -17.91 4.55
CA SER A 169 -2.28 -17.22 5.62
C SER A 169 -3.00 -18.20 6.54
N THR A 170 -2.91 -17.96 7.84
CA THR A 170 -3.59 -18.74 8.88
C THR A 170 -4.98 -18.18 9.21
N GLY A 171 -5.29 -17.00 8.76
CA GLY A 171 -6.57 -16.33 8.97
C GLY A 171 -6.56 -14.92 8.41
N ASN A 172 -7.66 -14.21 8.62
CA ASN A 172 -7.81 -12.83 8.20
C ASN A 172 -8.50 -11.98 9.25
N ILE A 173 -8.35 -10.65 9.12
CA ILE A 173 -9.04 -9.66 9.92
C ILE A 173 -9.92 -8.83 9.00
N THR A 174 -11.17 -8.69 9.39
CA THR A 174 -12.17 -7.89 8.69
C THR A 174 -12.64 -6.75 9.57
N THR A 175 -13.20 -5.71 8.96
CA THR A 175 -13.81 -4.60 9.71
C THR A 175 -15.32 -4.79 9.82
N GLU A 176 -15.90 -4.42 10.97
CA GLU A 176 -17.36 -4.41 11.16
C GLU A 176 -18.04 -3.26 10.42
N LYS A 177 -17.34 -2.15 10.25
CA LYS A 177 -17.89 -0.91 9.67
C LYS A 177 -17.07 -0.48 8.46
N SER A 178 -17.75 0.20 7.55
CA SER A 178 -17.08 0.88 6.44
C SER A 178 -16.20 2.02 6.96
N GLY A 179 -15.03 2.21 6.37
CA GLY A 179 -14.14 3.27 6.77
C GLY A 179 -12.96 3.47 5.85
N CYS A 180 -12.15 4.47 6.19
CA CYS A 180 -10.91 4.77 5.53
C CYS A 180 -9.74 4.34 6.44
N PHE A 181 -8.80 3.60 5.90
CA PHE A 181 -7.60 3.16 6.63
C PHE A 181 -6.58 4.30 6.70
N LEU A 182 -6.03 4.54 7.90
CA LEU A 182 -4.98 5.56 8.13
C LEU A 182 -3.82 4.98 8.92
#